data_6c73bc3f1252ea15835dbf8a9a300ed6
#
_entry.id   6c73bc3f1252ea15835dbf8a9a300ed6
#
_cell.length_a   1.000
_cell.length_b   1.000
_cell.length_c   1.000
_cell.angle_alpha   90.00
_cell.angle_beta   90.00
_cell.angle_gamma   90.00
#
_symmetry.space_group_name_H-M   'P 1'
#
loop_
_entity.id
_entity.type
_entity.pdbx_description
1 polymer ?
#
loop_
_entity_poly.entity_id
_entity_poly.type
_entity_poly.pdbx_seq_one_letter_code
_entity_poly.pdbx_strand_id
1 'polypeptide(L)'
;MRNRHVKQSIPKILGAIQVKLDECNQELDGLGEPRADNQAQFTLVNRVAARYSAMAEGALNGHYEILSDEKLFARKLIRDNLEAFQEAMATGGLKVPFSTSDMDSELLVGAAEDQYAERFMLSPIYAWISSAIRDYRGKEDIGEVNPEVKDQLWKKQTASWQGIASQALDNVEKTIESVN
;
A
#
# COMPACT_ATOMS: atom_id res chain seq x y z
N MET A 1 23.78 23.40 71.11
CA MET A 1 22.81 22.55 70.27
C MET A 1 22.84 22.87 68.77
N ARG A 2 23.15 24.07 68.32
CA ARG A 2 23.18 24.48 66.90
C ARG A 2 24.12 23.64 65.99
N ASN A 3 25.33 23.32 66.46
CA ASN A 3 26.34 22.61 65.66
C ASN A 3 26.03 21.13 65.36
N ARG A 4 25.15 20.52 66.16
CA ARG A 4 24.79 19.11 65.97
C ARG A 4 23.79 18.92 64.78
N HIS A 5 22.88 19.88 64.65
CA HIS A 5 21.88 19.91 63.56
C HIS A 5 22.55 20.16 62.20
N VAL A 6 23.52 21.05 62.14
CA VAL A 6 24.26 21.33 60.89
C VAL A 6 25.08 20.16 60.49
N LYS A 7 25.77 19.45 61.36
CA LYS A 7 26.53 18.24 61.02
C LYS A 7 25.69 17.10 60.56
N GLN A 8 24.42 16.97 60.98
CA GLN A 8 23.47 15.96 60.52
C GLN A 8 22.78 16.32 59.19
N SER A 9 22.66 17.60 58.83
CA SER A 9 22.03 18.07 57.62
C SER A 9 22.98 18.07 56.42
N ILE A 10 24.28 18.25 56.63
CA ILE A 10 25.29 18.31 55.56
C ILE A 10 25.30 17.02 54.70
N PRO A 11 25.31 15.79 55.26
CA PRO A 11 25.32 14.59 54.45
C PRO A 11 24.06 14.44 53.56
N LYS A 12 22.89 14.89 54.07
CA LYS A 12 21.64 14.85 53.31
C LYS A 12 21.66 15.82 52.13
N ILE A 13 22.22 17.03 52.36
CA ILE A 13 22.35 18.04 51.31
C ILE A 13 23.37 17.60 50.27
N LEU A 14 24.50 17.03 50.68
CA LEU A 14 25.49 16.48 49.76
C LEU A 14 24.93 15.33 48.93
N GLY A 15 24.15 14.42 49.53
CA GLY A 15 23.46 13.35 48.78
C GLY A 15 22.46 13.89 47.76
N ALA A 16 21.67 14.91 48.13
CA ALA A 16 20.74 15.53 47.21
C ALA A 16 21.43 16.28 46.04
N ILE A 17 22.57 16.91 46.31
CA ILE A 17 23.40 17.56 45.30
C ILE A 17 23.98 16.50 44.34
N GLN A 18 24.50 15.41 44.91
CA GLN A 18 25.07 14.33 44.08
C GLN A 18 24.04 13.73 43.13
N VAL A 19 22.83 13.42 43.61
CA VAL A 19 21.73 12.90 42.77
C VAL A 19 21.42 13.88 41.62
N LYS A 20 21.30 15.18 41.94
CA LYS A 20 21.05 16.17 40.88
C LYS A 20 22.19 16.31 39.87
N LEU A 21 23.43 16.14 40.35
CA LEU A 21 24.60 16.20 39.49
C LEU A 21 24.67 15.01 38.57
N ASP A 22 24.31 13.82 39.06
CA ASP A 22 24.24 12.61 38.26
C ASP A 22 23.10 12.69 37.24
N GLU A 23 21.94 13.24 37.61
CA GLU A 23 20.82 13.51 36.69
C GLU A 23 21.26 14.47 35.57
N CYS A 24 21.87 15.60 35.88
CA CYS A 24 22.38 16.54 34.90
C CYS A 24 23.45 15.93 33.97
N ASN A 25 24.34 15.11 34.52
CA ASN A 25 25.35 14.45 33.73
C ASN A 25 24.70 13.42 32.74
N GLN A 26 23.69 12.68 33.18
CA GLN A 26 22.94 11.78 32.30
C GLN A 26 22.22 12.54 31.17
N GLU A 27 21.63 13.69 31.49
CA GLU A 27 21.01 14.55 30.46
C GLU A 27 22.05 15.09 29.48
N LEU A 28 23.23 15.54 29.97
CA LEU A 28 24.34 15.99 29.13
C LEU A 28 24.88 14.87 28.22
N ASP A 29 25.06 13.69 28.76
CA ASP A 29 25.51 12.53 28.00
C ASP A 29 24.47 12.15 26.92
N GLY A 30 23.18 12.28 27.23
CA GLY A 30 22.09 12.09 26.28
C GLY A 30 22.07 13.10 25.13
N LEU A 31 22.52 14.33 25.36
CA LEU A 31 22.67 15.39 24.35
C LEU A 31 23.91 15.18 23.45
N GLY A 32 24.85 14.34 23.90
CA GLY A 32 26.10 14.04 23.21
C GLY A 32 27.10 15.20 23.23
N GLU A 33 28.12 15.10 22.38
CA GLU A 33 29.22 16.09 22.39
C GLU A 33 28.76 17.52 22.05
N PRO A 34 29.33 18.55 22.75
CA PRO A 34 28.98 19.95 22.51
C PRO A 34 29.40 20.39 21.11
N ARG A 35 28.46 21.02 20.40
CA ARG A 35 28.64 21.48 19.01
C ARG A 35 28.65 23.02 18.99
N ALA A 36 29.66 23.61 19.58
CA ALA A 36 29.82 25.07 19.66
C ALA A 36 30.25 25.72 18.35
N ASP A 37 30.84 24.93 17.45
CA ASP A 37 31.33 25.40 16.16
C ASP A 37 30.31 25.12 15.03
N ASN A 38 30.15 26.12 14.16
CA ASN A 38 29.28 26.03 12.98
C ASN A 38 29.65 24.80 12.10
N GLN A 39 30.93 24.49 11.97
CA GLN A 39 31.41 23.35 11.21
C GLN A 39 30.91 22.02 11.80
N ALA A 40 30.97 21.87 13.12
CA ALA A 40 30.45 20.70 13.83
C ALA A 40 28.93 20.56 13.67
N GLN A 41 28.22 21.68 13.70
CA GLN A 41 26.76 21.71 13.46
C GLN A 41 26.43 21.29 12.03
N PHE A 42 27.09 21.83 11.02
CA PHE A 42 26.92 21.42 9.62
C PHE A 42 27.23 19.95 9.41
N THR A 43 28.28 19.44 10.02
CA THR A 43 28.66 18.03 9.92
C THR A 43 27.56 17.13 10.50
N LEU A 44 26.95 17.52 11.62
CA LEU A 44 25.84 16.77 12.20
C LEU A 44 24.63 16.77 11.27
N VAL A 45 24.19 17.94 10.81
CA VAL A 45 23.03 18.07 9.93
C VAL A 45 23.23 17.23 8.66
N ASN A 46 24.40 17.32 8.03
CA ASN A 46 24.72 16.53 6.85
C ASN A 46 24.71 15.02 7.13
N ARG A 47 25.21 14.59 8.29
CA ARG A 47 25.19 13.18 8.70
C ARG A 47 23.75 12.69 8.89
N VAL A 48 22.90 13.48 9.57
CA VAL A 48 21.49 13.14 9.78
C VAL A 48 20.75 13.09 8.45
N ALA A 49 20.95 14.09 7.59
CA ALA A 49 20.35 14.13 6.25
C ALA A 49 20.77 12.94 5.39
N ALA A 50 22.05 12.61 5.37
CA ALA A 50 22.57 11.46 4.63
C ALA A 50 21.99 10.13 5.15
N ARG A 51 21.88 9.98 6.48
CA ARG A 51 21.28 8.79 7.09
C ARG A 51 19.80 8.68 6.77
N TYR A 52 19.06 9.78 6.86
CA TYR A 52 17.65 9.82 6.48
C TYR A 52 17.46 9.44 5.00
N SER A 53 18.25 10.05 4.10
CA SER A 53 18.19 9.73 2.67
C SER A 53 18.47 8.25 2.40
N ALA A 54 19.49 7.68 3.05
CA ALA A 54 19.82 6.26 2.91
C ALA A 54 18.68 5.36 3.42
N MET A 55 18.05 5.71 4.56
CA MET A 55 16.91 4.97 5.09
C MET A 55 15.68 5.06 4.18
N ALA A 56 15.37 6.26 3.67
CA ALA A 56 14.26 6.47 2.74
C ALA A 56 14.47 5.70 1.44
N GLU A 57 15.68 5.75 0.89
CA GLU A 57 16.05 5.00 -0.30
C GLU A 57 15.98 3.49 -0.06
N GLY A 58 16.45 3.01 1.08
CA GLY A 58 16.34 1.61 1.48
C GLY A 58 14.89 1.15 1.60
N ALA A 59 14.02 1.96 2.20
CA ALA A 59 12.60 1.68 2.36
C ALA A 59 11.88 1.53 1.00
N LEU A 60 12.20 2.43 0.06
CA LEU A 60 11.58 2.46 -1.27
C LEU A 60 12.13 1.37 -2.21
N ASN A 61 13.41 1.05 -2.11
CA ASN A 61 14.06 0.08 -2.97
C ASN A 61 14.05 -1.37 -2.43
N GLY A 62 13.64 -1.54 -1.16
CA GLY A 62 13.59 -2.86 -0.51
C GLY A 62 14.93 -3.32 0.09
N HIS A 63 15.84 -2.37 0.36
CA HIS A 63 17.11 -2.62 1.05
C HIS A 63 16.92 -2.39 2.56
N TYR A 64 16.35 -3.37 3.26
CA TYR A 64 15.89 -3.23 4.64
C TYR A 64 16.96 -3.41 5.70
N GLU A 65 18.20 -3.72 5.33
CA GLU A 65 19.32 -4.00 6.25
C GLU A 65 19.62 -2.84 7.21
N ILE A 66 19.32 -1.60 6.78
CA ILE A 66 19.54 -0.38 7.57
C ILE A 66 18.29 0.06 8.35
N LEU A 67 17.16 -0.62 8.18
CA LEU A 67 15.90 -0.31 8.82
C LEU A 67 15.67 -1.23 10.01
N SER A 68 15.36 -0.65 11.16
CA SER A 68 15.15 -1.40 12.41
C SER A 68 13.69 -1.81 12.65
N ASP A 69 12.75 -1.20 11.93
CA ASP A 69 11.31 -1.40 12.11
C ASP A 69 10.68 -1.85 10.79
N GLU A 70 9.93 -2.95 10.82
CA GLU A 70 9.20 -3.46 9.65
C GLU A 70 8.13 -2.50 9.13
N LYS A 71 7.66 -1.57 9.96
CA LYS A 71 6.73 -0.51 9.54
C LYS A 71 7.33 0.41 8.48
N LEU A 72 8.66 0.49 8.43
CA LEU A 72 9.38 1.29 7.45
C LEU A 72 9.62 0.55 6.12
N PHE A 73 9.16 -0.68 5.99
CA PHE A 73 9.32 -1.48 4.76
C PHE A 73 8.31 -1.06 3.68
N ALA A 74 8.41 0.20 3.25
CA ALA A 74 7.46 0.83 2.33
C ALA A 74 7.25 0.01 1.06
N ARG A 75 8.33 -0.51 0.47
CA ARG A 75 8.25 -1.32 -0.76
C ARG A 75 7.44 -2.60 -0.57
N LYS A 76 7.61 -3.30 0.56
CA LYS A 76 6.82 -4.50 0.90
C LYS A 76 5.35 -4.14 1.05
N LEU A 77 5.05 -3.11 1.85
CA LEU A 77 3.68 -2.68 2.13
C LEU A 77 2.94 -2.25 0.85
N ILE A 78 3.63 -1.53 -0.06
CA ILE A 78 3.07 -1.17 -1.37
C ILE A 78 2.81 -2.43 -2.21
N ARG A 79 3.70 -3.42 -2.18
CA ARG A 79 3.52 -4.67 -2.91
C ARG A 79 2.32 -5.47 -2.40
N ASP A 80 2.15 -5.55 -1.08
CA ASP A 80 0.99 -6.21 -0.46
C ASP A 80 -0.33 -5.54 -0.90
N ASN A 81 -0.34 -4.20 -0.99
CA ASN A 81 -1.49 -3.45 -1.52
C ASN A 81 -1.75 -3.74 -3.00
N LEU A 82 -0.71 -3.89 -3.82
CA LEU A 82 -0.85 -4.22 -5.24
C LEU A 82 -1.38 -5.65 -5.44
N GLU A 83 -0.97 -6.59 -4.60
CA GLU A 83 -1.47 -7.96 -4.62
C GLU A 83 -2.96 -8.00 -4.24
N ALA A 84 -3.36 -7.25 -3.20
CA ALA A 84 -4.76 -7.09 -2.83
C ALA A 84 -5.60 -6.43 -3.93
N PHE A 85 -5.04 -5.43 -4.63
CA PHE A 85 -5.69 -4.83 -5.80
C PHE A 85 -5.86 -5.85 -6.95
N GLN A 86 -4.83 -6.63 -7.23
CA GLN A 86 -4.89 -7.68 -8.25
C GLN A 86 -5.99 -8.70 -7.94
N GLU A 87 -6.09 -9.14 -6.68
CA GLU A 87 -7.13 -10.06 -6.24
C GLU A 87 -8.54 -9.44 -6.34
N ALA A 88 -8.70 -8.19 -5.93
CA ALA A 88 -9.95 -7.46 -6.05
C ALA A 88 -10.38 -7.30 -7.51
N MET A 89 -9.44 -7.05 -8.42
CA MET A 89 -9.71 -7.00 -9.86
C MET A 89 -10.07 -8.37 -10.43
N ALA A 90 -9.39 -9.43 -10.00
CA ALA A 90 -9.67 -10.79 -10.47
C ALA A 90 -11.06 -11.29 -10.04
N THR A 91 -11.48 -10.94 -8.81
CA THR A 91 -12.75 -11.42 -8.24
C THR A 91 -13.94 -10.52 -8.53
N GLY A 92 -13.74 -9.20 -8.52
CA GLY A 92 -14.80 -8.19 -8.62
C GLY A 92 -14.69 -7.25 -9.82
N GLY A 93 -13.63 -7.36 -10.63
CA GLY A 93 -13.36 -6.46 -11.74
C GLY A 93 -14.32 -6.65 -12.93
N LEU A 94 -14.91 -7.82 -13.07
CA LEU A 94 -15.86 -8.11 -14.14
C LEU A 94 -17.25 -8.36 -13.55
N LYS A 95 -18.26 -7.70 -14.10
CA LYS A 95 -19.66 -7.91 -13.69
C LYS A 95 -20.15 -9.33 -14.04
N VAL A 96 -19.77 -9.82 -15.21
CA VAL A 96 -20.01 -11.19 -15.66
C VAL A 96 -18.65 -11.82 -15.92
N PRO A 97 -18.13 -12.66 -15.01
CA PRO A 97 -16.84 -13.30 -15.20
C PRO A 97 -16.87 -14.25 -16.41
N PHE A 98 -15.77 -14.25 -17.16
CA PHE A 98 -15.53 -15.28 -18.13
C PHE A 98 -15.13 -16.55 -17.36
N SER A 99 -15.89 -17.64 -17.53
CA SER A 99 -15.47 -18.93 -17.01
C SER A 99 -14.31 -19.44 -17.85
N THR A 100 -13.17 -19.68 -17.23
CA THR A 100 -12.02 -20.31 -17.91
C THR A 100 -12.35 -21.75 -18.34
N SER A 101 -13.28 -22.40 -17.64
CA SER A 101 -13.78 -23.73 -18.03
C SER A 101 -14.55 -23.71 -19.35
N ASP A 102 -15.08 -22.55 -19.75
CA ASP A 102 -15.75 -22.38 -21.05
C ASP A 102 -14.74 -22.14 -22.17
N MET A 103 -13.47 -21.90 -21.83
CA MET A 103 -12.38 -21.59 -22.78
C MET A 103 -11.12 -22.44 -22.55
N ASP A 104 -11.23 -23.62 -21.92
CA ASP A 104 -10.08 -24.51 -21.72
C ASP A 104 -9.47 -24.86 -23.09
N SER A 105 -8.28 -24.32 -23.31
CA SER A 105 -7.55 -24.42 -24.57
C SER A 105 -7.16 -25.85 -24.97
N GLU A 106 -7.13 -26.80 -24.04
CA GLU A 106 -6.92 -28.21 -24.33
C GLU A 106 -8.14 -28.87 -25.01
N LEU A 107 -9.32 -28.35 -24.73
CA LEU A 107 -10.54 -28.78 -25.46
C LEU A 107 -10.69 -28.08 -26.81
N LEU A 108 -9.91 -27.00 -27.05
CA LEU A 108 -9.88 -26.26 -28.31
C LEU A 108 -9.16 -27.03 -29.45
N VAL A 109 -8.27 -27.93 -29.10
CA VAL A 109 -7.51 -28.73 -30.07
C VAL A 109 -8.25 -30.04 -30.36
N GLY A 110 -9.31 -29.96 -31.17
CA GLY A 110 -9.98 -31.15 -31.68
C GLY A 110 -11.50 -31.28 -31.51
N ALA A 111 -12.15 -30.33 -30.85
CA ALA A 111 -13.62 -30.31 -30.83
C ALA A 111 -14.18 -29.64 -32.10
N ALA A 112 -15.26 -30.19 -32.64
CA ALA A 112 -15.93 -29.60 -33.78
C ALA A 112 -16.49 -28.21 -33.45
N GLU A 113 -16.41 -27.23 -34.36
CA GLU A 113 -16.89 -25.86 -34.21
C GLU A 113 -18.30 -25.77 -33.60
N ASP A 114 -19.17 -26.75 -33.91
CA ASP A 114 -20.53 -26.82 -33.40
C ASP A 114 -20.62 -27.02 -31.87
N GLN A 115 -19.70 -27.78 -31.26
CA GLN A 115 -19.71 -28.01 -29.82
C GLN A 115 -19.30 -26.78 -29.02
N TYR A 116 -18.45 -25.92 -29.58
CA TYR A 116 -18.09 -24.63 -28.98
C TYR A 116 -19.27 -23.68 -29.00
N ALA A 117 -19.93 -23.58 -30.12
CA ALA A 117 -21.09 -22.73 -30.29
C ALA A 117 -22.20 -23.11 -29.29
N GLU A 118 -22.48 -24.38 -29.08
CA GLU A 118 -23.46 -24.84 -28.10
C GLU A 118 -23.09 -24.52 -26.67
N ARG A 119 -21.83 -24.76 -26.25
CA ARG A 119 -21.35 -24.46 -24.89
C ARG A 119 -21.35 -22.97 -24.64
N PHE A 120 -20.89 -22.15 -25.60
CA PHE A 120 -20.91 -20.71 -25.50
C PHE A 120 -22.34 -20.16 -25.37
N MET A 121 -23.30 -20.70 -26.14
CA MET A 121 -24.71 -20.31 -26.08
C MET A 121 -25.37 -20.62 -24.73
N LEU A 122 -24.84 -21.59 -23.97
CA LEU A 122 -25.30 -21.93 -22.61
C LEU A 122 -24.61 -21.13 -21.53
N SER A 123 -23.59 -20.35 -21.87
CA SER A 123 -22.82 -19.58 -20.89
C SER A 123 -23.58 -18.34 -20.39
N PRO A 124 -23.39 -17.94 -19.11
CA PRO A 124 -23.99 -16.72 -18.56
C PRO A 124 -23.62 -15.47 -19.35
N ILE A 125 -22.42 -15.43 -19.93
CA ILE A 125 -21.95 -14.28 -20.72
C ILE A 125 -22.70 -14.17 -22.04
N TYR A 126 -23.01 -15.30 -22.72
CA TYR A 126 -23.80 -15.29 -23.93
C TYR A 126 -25.21 -14.79 -23.66
N ALA A 127 -25.86 -15.28 -22.59
CA ALA A 127 -27.18 -14.83 -22.18
C ALA A 127 -27.21 -13.32 -21.92
N TRP A 128 -26.17 -12.80 -21.25
CA TRP A 128 -26.03 -11.37 -20.97
C TRP A 128 -25.82 -10.53 -22.23
N ILE A 129 -24.93 -10.96 -23.15
CA ILE A 129 -24.70 -10.31 -24.45
C ILE A 129 -25.99 -10.33 -25.30
N SER A 130 -26.66 -11.48 -25.39
CA SER A 130 -27.90 -11.64 -26.16
C SER A 130 -29.04 -10.77 -25.62
N SER A 131 -29.12 -10.61 -24.28
CA SER A 131 -30.05 -9.65 -23.66
C SER A 131 -29.72 -8.23 -24.07
N ALA A 132 -28.44 -7.83 -23.95
CA ALA A 132 -28.01 -6.50 -24.35
C ALA A 132 -28.29 -6.17 -25.80
N ILE A 133 -28.04 -7.11 -26.73
CA ILE A 133 -28.37 -6.93 -28.15
C ILE A 133 -29.87 -6.66 -28.33
N ARG A 134 -30.73 -7.36 -27.59
CA ARG A 134 -32.18 -7.13 -27.64
C ARG A 134 -32.60 -5.80 -27.05
N ASP A 135 -32.00 -5.44 -25.92
CA ASP A 135 -32.37 -4.26 -25.14
C ASP A 135 -31.93 -2.95 -25.84
N TYR A 136 -30.84 -3.00 -26.61
CA TYR A 136 -30.29 -1.86 -27.31
C TYR A 136 -30.60 -1.85 -28.82
N ARG A 137 -31.64 -2.54 -29.25
CA ARG A 137 -32.11 -2.43 -30.63
C ARG A 137 -32.50 -1.00 -30.99
N GLY A 138 -31.97 -0.50 -32.13
CA GLY A 138 -32.18 0.83 -32.63
C GLY A 138 -32.78 0.88 -34.03
N LYS A 139 -32.08 1.53 -34.95
CA LYS A 139 -32.49 1.73 -36.33
C LYS A 139 -31.74 0.84 -37.33
N GLU A 140 -30.97 -0.11 -36.80
CA GLU A 140 -30.24 -1.10 -37.61
C GLU A 140 -31.17 -2.00 -38.40
N ASP A 141 -30.68 -2.47 -39.55
CA ASP A 141 -31.41 -3.40 -40.40
C ASP A 141 -31.62 -4.76 -39.72
N ILE A 142 -32.62 -5.52 -40.22
CA ILE A 142 -32.94 -6.84 -39.67
C ILE A 142 -31.73 -7.76 -39.86
N GLY A 143 -31.18 -8.28 -38.73
CA GLY A 143 -30.00 -9.14 -38.73
C GLY A 143 -28.70 -8.44 -38.37
N GLU A 144 -28.69 -7.10 -38.30
CA GLU A 144 -27.55 -6.34 -37.85
C GLU A 144 -27.63 -6.07 -36.35
N VAL A 145 -26.45 -5.81 -35.73
CA VAL A 145 -26.31 -5.49 -34.32
C VAL A 145 -25.97 -3.99 -34.18
N ASN A 146 -26.70 -3.29 -33.32
CA ASN A 146 -26.40 -1.90 -33.01
C ASN A 146 -24.95 -1.74 -32.53
N PRO A 147 -24.12 -0.92 -33.21
CA PRO A 147 -22.72 -0.71 -32.83
C PRO A 147 -22.53 -0.23 -31.39
N GLU A 148 -23.50 0.50 -30.83
CA GLU A 148 -23.45 1.00 -29.46
C GLU A 148 -23.52 -0.09 -28.39
N VAL A 149 -24.03 -1.27 -28.73
CA VAL A 149 -24.12 -2.42 -27.79
C VAL A 149 -22.77 -2.76 -27.19
N LYS A 150 -21.71 -2.75 -28.00
CA LYS A 150 -20.35 -3.02 -27.57
C LYS A 150 -19.90 -2.05 -26.47
N ASP A 151 -20.15 -0.77 -26.66
CA ASP A 151 -19.73 0.28 -25.72
C ASP A 151 -20.53 0.19 -24.42
N GLN A 152 -21.82 -0.11 -24.49
CA GLN A 152 -22.67 -0.31 -23.33
C GLN A 152 -22.31 -1.56 -22.55
N LEU A 153 -22.00 -2.65 -23.22
CA LEU A 153 -21.52 -3.87 -22.58
C LEU A 153 -20.19 -3.61 -21.85
N TRP A 154 -19.25 -2.94 -22.51
CA TRP A 154 -17.98 -2.59 -21.92
C TRP A 154 -18.14 -1.73 -20.67
N LYS A 155 -18.92 -0.66 -20.74
CA LYS A 155 -19.21 0.22 -19.59
C LYS A 155 -19.83 -0.56 -18.43
N LYS A 156 -20.77 -1.45 -18.71
CA LYS A 156 -21.41 -2.29 -17.67
C LYS A 156 -20.42 -3.29 -17.07
N GLN A 157 -19.57 -3.89 -17.91
CA GLN A 157 -18.59 -4.88 -17.49
C GLN A 157 -17.53 -4.29 -16.58
N THR A 158 -17.10 -3.05 -16.85
CA THR A 158 -16.02 -2.35 -16.15
C THR A 158 -16.50 -1.37 -15.07
N ALA A 159 -17.78 -1.38 -14.75
CA ALA A 159 -18.38 -0.39 -13.83
C ALA A 159 -17.74 -0.39 -12.41
N SER A 160 -17.22 -1.53 -11.96
CA SER A 160 -16.56 -1.67 -10.66
C SER A 160 -15.10 -1.17 -10.65
N TRP A 161 -14.46 -1.00 -11.79
CA TRP A 161 -13.03 -0.71 -11.89
C TRP A 161 -12.63 0.58 -11.18
N GLN A 162 -13.42 1.64 -11.35
CA GLN A 162 -13.15 2.92 -10.71
C GLN A 162 -13.15 2.80 -9.18
N GLY A 163 -14.13 2.09 -8.62
CA GLY A 163 -14.22 1.89 -7.16
C GLY A 163 -13.03 1.09 -6.63
N ILE A 164 -12.68 -0.01 -7.30
CA ILE A 164 -11.56 -0.87 -6.91
C ILE A 164 -10.24 -0.09 -7.01
N ALA A 165 -10.04 0.68 -8.08
CA ALA A 165 -8.83 1.49 -8.26
C ALA A 165 -8.72 2.61 -7.22
N SER A 166 -9.82 3.34 -6.94
CA SER A 166 -9.83 4.38 -5.90
C SER A 166 -9.50 3.79 -4.54
N GLN A 167 -10.08 2.65 -4.17
CA GLN A 167 -9.77 2.00 -2.89
C GLN A 167 -8.31 1.56 -2.79
N ALA A 168 -7.72 1.07 -3.88
CA ALA A 168 -6.32 0.69 -3.91
C ALA A 168 -5.41 1.91 -3.71
N LEU A 169 -5.72 3.05 -4.35
CA LEU A 169 -4.98 4.30 -4.17
C LEU A 169 -5.07 4.81 -2.73
N ASP A 170 -6.27 4.82 -2.14
CA ASP A 170 -6.49 5.22 -0.75
C ASP A 170 -5.69 4.35 0.23
N ASN A 171 -5.58 3.04 -0.05
CA ASN A 171 -4.79 2.14 0.77
C ASN A 171 -3.29 2.42 0.66
N VAL A 172 -2.80 2.71 -0.54
CA VAL A 172 -1.38 3.10 -0.75
C VAL A 172 -1.08 4.42 -0.05
N GLU A 173 -1.96 5.42 -0.15
CA GLU A 173 -1.82 6.72 0.53
C GLU A 173 -1.71 6.53 2.04
N LYS A 174 -2.64 5.80 2.66
CA LYS A 174 -2.59 5.47 4.10
C LYS A 174 -1.32 4.73 4.49
N THR A 175 -0.84 3.84 3.63
CA THR A 175 0.41 3.12 3.86
C THR A 175 1.60 4.08 3.90
N ILE A 176 1.68 5.02 2.95
CA ILE A 176 2.74 6.02 2.91
C ILE A 176 2.67 6.95 4.12
N GLU A 177 1.47 7.38 4.52
CA GLU A 177 1.28 8.21 5.73
C GLU A 177 1.70 7.48 7.00
N SER A 178 1.52 6.18 7.08
CA SER A 178 1.91 5.38 8.25
C SER A 178 3.42 5.16 8.39
N VAL A 179 4.17 5.37 7.32
CA VAL A 179 5.64 5.24 7.28
C VAL A 179 6.34 6.56 7.62
N ASN A 180 5.65 7.69 7.54
CA ASN A 180 6.15 9.02 7.92
C ASN A 180 5.97 9.29 9.40
#